data_bc4de129bcf053b72ffed81f5a8f9e24
#
_entry.id   bc4de129bcf053b72ffed81f5a8f9e24
#
_cell.length_a   1.000
_cell.length_b   1.000
_cell.length_c   1.000
_cell.angle_alpha   90.00
_cell.angle_beta   90.00
_cell.angle_gamma   90.00
#
_symmetry.space_group_name_H-M   'P 1'
#
loop_
_entity.id
_entity.type
_entity.pdbx_description
1 polymer ?
#
loop_
_entity_poly.entity_id
_entity_poly.type
_entity_poly.pdbx_seq_one_letter_code
_entity_poly.pdbx_strand_id
1 'polypeptide(L)'
;MDKILTKAVWKMRTKDDYQQGKEVNVALIPTGGSNYQMYFPSKGCRYACTMCNYGFEHPVREKEILQDLDAICKDLSYDIKNLILESSGSFLDREELSEDLQEKIMRRIAKTDVPIVQIETHYRTISKRKIERIKQIFQTKEIVFELGLESTNPEVLKIYNKSMELTEMLETIWMCARNGMEISLNLLVGAPLLTIEEQIKDTVNSVNWILRNCPSTTSIVLFPLNIKDYTLVKHMYNQGRYNLVYDWEFIEVLKRIPQEELDRVYISWWGNRCNEFHGEEAIIKPFHCNECTNELKNFYKNFVESQDSVQKARLIEKISSYTCQCKKEFLRQKETQKVSKLSYGERLEQEKKILIEELNL
;
A
#
# COMPACT_ATOMS: atom_id res chain seq x y z
N MET A 1 11.20 -9.60 12.22
CA MET A 1 10.88 -8.26 12.77
C MET A 1 11.87 -7.92 13.87
N ASP A 2 12.32 -6.68 13.91
CA ASP A 2 13.20 -6.16 14.95
C ASP A 2 12.44 -5.99 16.29
N LYS A 3 13.05 -6.40 17.40
CA LYS A 3 12.38 -6.38 18.71
C LYS A 3 12.14 -4.96 19.23
N ILE A 4 13.06 -4.02 18.96
CA ILE A 4 12.96 -2.62 19.43
C ILE A 4 11.88 -1.91 18.62
N LEU A 5 11.95 -1.98 17.30
CA LEU A 5 10.91 -1.40 16.44
C LEU A 5 9.52 -1.98 16.72
N THR A 6 9.43 -3.30 16.93
CA THR A 6 8.18 -3.95 17.28
C THR A 6 7.60 -3.38 18.58
N LYS A 7 8.42 -3.25 19.64
CA LYS A 7 7.98 -2.63 20.90
C LYS A 7 7.55 -1.18 20.70
N ALA A 8 8.33 -0.40 19.92
CA ALA A 8 8.01 1.00 19.63
C ALA A 8 6.67 1.13 18.92
N VAL A 9 6.42 0.32 17.88
CA VAL A 9 5.13 0.30 17.15
C VAL A 9 3.98 -0.06 18.09
N TRP A 10 4.09 -1.11 18.89
CA TRP A 10 3.04 -1.48 19.83
C TRP A 10 2.79 -0.40 20.89
N LYS A 11 3.84 0.33 21.31
CA LYS A 11 3.68 1.46 22.22
C LYS A 11 2.93 2.64 21.60
N MET A 12 3.06 2.86 20.29
CA MET A 12 2.22 3.85 19.58
C MET A 12 0.75 3.42 19.53
N ARG A 13 0.48 2.12 19.48
CA ARG A 13 -0.87 1.53 19.39
C ARG A 13 -1.58 1.38 20.73
N THR A 14 -0.90 1.50 21.88
CA THR A 14 -1.49 1.32 23.23
C THR A 14 -2.11 2.57 23.85
N LYS A 15 -2.26 3.66 23.09
CA LYS A 15 -2.98 4.84 23.58
C LYS A 15 -4.46 4.53 23.70
N ASP A 16 -5.12 5.07 24.74
CA ASP A 16 -6.51 4.78 25.09
C ASP A 16 -7.49 4.94 23.92
N ASP A 17 -7.26 5.93 23.07
CA ASP A 17 -8.05 6.17 21.85
C ASP A 17 -7.94 5.05 20.80
N TYR A 18 -6.84 4.29 20.80
CA TYR A 18 -6.64 3.17 19.90
C TYR A 18 -7.49 1.96 20.28
N GLN A 19 -7.69 1.71 21.56
CA GLN A 19 -8.40 0.54 22.09
C GLN A 19 -9.94 0.69 22.04
N GLN A 20 -10.45 1.87 21.84
CA GLN A 20 -11.90 2.07 21.63
C GLN A 20 -12.24 1.64 20.19
N GLY A 21 -12.27 0.32 19.96
CA GLY A 21 -12.71 -0.25 18.70
C GLY A 21 -14.10 0.28 18.34
N LYS A 22 -14.15 1.31 17.48
CA LYS A 22 -15.40 1.73 16.85
C LYS A 22 -15.98 0.51 16.15
N GLU A 23 -17.25 0.23 16.33
CA GLU A 23 -17.94 -0.76 15.51
C GLU A 23 -17.78 -0.34 14.06
N VAL A 24 -17.07 -1.15 13.30
CA VAL A 24 -16.86 -0.93 11.87
C VAL A 24 -17.66 -1.99 11.15
N ASN A 25 -18.58 -1.54 10.32
CA ASN A 25 -19.38 -2.41 9.44
C ASN A 25 -18.61 -2.72 8.15
N VAL A 26 -19.10 -3.68 7.39
CA VAL A 26 -18.61 -3.87 6.02
C VAL A 26 -18.90 -2.62 5.22
N ALA A 27 -17.91 -2.13 4.50
CA ALA A 27 -18.05 -0.90 3.75
C ALA A 27 -17.56 -1.09 2.31
N LEU A 28 -18.29 -0.49 1.37
CA LEU A 28 -17.95 -0.41 -0.05
C LEU A 28 -17.47 1.00 -0.37
N ILE A 29 -16.22 1.13 -0.83
CA ILE A 29 -15.54 2.41 -0.99
C ILE A 29 -15.07 2.57 -2.42
N PRO A 30 -15.42 3.66 -3.11
CA PRO A 30 -14.87 3.95 -4.42
C PRO A 30 -13.37 4.30 -4.30
N THR A 31 -12.55 3.67 -5.14
CA THR A 31 -11.10 3.91 -5.18
C THR A 31 -10.65 4.63 -6.45
N GLY A 32 -11.59 4.93 -7.35
CA GLY A 32 -11.36 5.65 -8.60
C GLY A 32 -11.83 4.87 -9.83
N GLY A 33 -12.45 5.55 -10.78
CA GLY A 33 -13.08 4.91 -11.95
C GLY A 33 -14.10 3.86 -11.53
N SER A 34 -13.99 2.66 -12.09
CA SER A 34 -14.86 1.51 -11.77
C SER A 34 -14.22 0.54 -10.74
N ASN A 35 -13.27 1.01 -9.93
CA ASN A 35 -12.62 0.23 -8.89
C ASN A 35 -13.23 0.56 -7.53
N TYR A 36 -13.55 -0.48 -6.76
CA TYR A 36 -14.11 -0.36 -5.42
C TYR A 36 -13.38 -1.27 -4.45
N GLN A 37 -13.25 -0.82 -3.22
CA GLN A 37 -12.71 -1.57 -2.11
C GLN A 37 -13.85 -1.99 -1.19
N MET A 38 -13.89 -3.26 -0.85
CA MET A 38 -14.80 -3.81 0.15
C MET A 38 -13.99 -4.15 1.39
N TYR A 39 -14.18 -3.32 2.41
CA TYR A 39 -13.50 -3.46 3.69
C TYR A 39 -14.30 -4.36 4.64
N PHE A 40 -13.61 -5.29 5.29
CA PHE A 40 -14.17 -6.17 6.30
C PHE A 40 -13.51 -5.92 7.66
N PRO A 41 -14.30 -5.74 8.75
CA PRO A 41 -13.74 -5.70 10.09
C PRO A 41 -13.03 -7.01 10.42
N SER A 42 -11.85 -6.92 11.03
CA SER A 42 -11.02 -8.08 11.35
C SER A 42 -10.37 -7.93 12.72
N LYS A 43 -9.73 -9.00 13.21
CA LYS A 43 -8.97 -8.97 14.47
C LYS A 43 -7.68 -8.14 14.40
N GLY A 44 -7.46 -7.44 13.30
CA GLY A 44 -6.30 -6.61 13.08
C GLY A 44 -5.05 -7.38 12.69
N CYS A 45 -4.11 -6.66 12.08
CA CYS A 45 -2.86 -7.22 11.59
C CYS A 45 -1.87 -7.47 12.73
N ARG A 46 -1.33 -8.68 12.82
CA ARG A 46 -0.31 -9.07 13.82
C ARG A 46 1.09 -8.51 13.56
N TYR A 47 1.32 -7.91 12.39
CA TYR A 47 2.61 -7.34 12.06
C TYR A 47 2.77 -5.94 12.65
N ALA A 48 4.01 -5.57 12.94
CA ALA A 48 4.38 -4.29 13.54
C ALA A 48 5.20 -3.44 12.56
N CYS A 49 4.63 -3.21 11.36
CA CYS A 49 5.27 -2.33 10.38
C CYS A 49 5.27 -0.89 10.88
N THR A 50 6.40 -0.18 10.71
CA THR A 50 6.63 1.16 11.30
C THR A 50 5.71 2.25 10.76
N MET A 51 5.19 2.06 9.53
CA MET A 51 4.34 3.00 8.81
C MET A 51 2.85 2.65 8.86
N CYS A 52 2.47 1.52 9.46
CA CYS A 52 1.13 0.97 9.35
C CYS A 52 0.41 0.98 10.69
N ASN A 53 -0.87 1.33 10.68
CA ASN A 53 -1.76 1.31 11.85
C ASN A 53 -2.82 0.19 11.81
N TYR A 54 -2.71 -0.78 10.92
CA TYR A 54 -3.68 -1.87 10.73
C TYR A 54 -3.66 -2.96 11.83
N GLY A 55 -3.11 -2.65 13.00
CA GLY A 55 -3.19 -3.53 14.17
C GLY A 55 -4.45 -3.33 15.03
N PHE A 56 -5.42 -2.52 14.58
CA PHE A 56 -6.69 -2.34 15.28
C PHE A 56 -7.52 -3.62 15.24
N GLU A 57 -7.94 -4.07 16.41
CA GLU A 57 -8.87 -5.17 16.52
C GLU A 57 -10.30 -4.65 16.46
N HIS A 58 -11.06 -5.14 15.49
CA HIS A 58 -12.49 -4.90 15.41
C HIS A 58 -13.24 -6.18 15.84
N PRO A 59 -14.39 -6.06 16.49
CA PRO A 59 -15.23 -7.21 16.77
C PRO A 59 -15.63 -7.91 15.47
N VAL A 60 -15.21 -9.18 15.29
CA VAL A 60 -15.60 -9.98 14.14
C VAL A 60 -16.94 -10.65 14.44
N ARG A 61 -18.02 -10.02 14.04
CA ARG A 61 -19.40 -10.51 14.19
C ARG A 61 -19.85 -11.12 12.87
N GLU A 62 -19.56 -12.39 12.68
CA GLU A 62 -19.77 -13.10 11.41
C GLU A 62 -21.17 -12.88 10.82
N LYS A 63 -22.23 -12.99 11.65
CA LYS A 63 -23.62 -12.81 11.19
C LYS A 63 -23.87 -11.42 10.64
N GLU A 64 -23.36 -10.37 11.31
CA GLU A 64 -23.50 -8.97 10.91
C GLU A 64 -22.72 -8.72 9.61
N ILE A 65 -21.46 -9.17 9.55
CA ILE A 65 -20.64 -9.08 8.34
C ILE A 65 -21.35 -9.68 7.12
N LEU A 66 -21.94 -10.86 7.28
CA LEU A 66 -22.61 -11.52 6.17
C LEU A 66 -23.94 -10.84 5.81
N GLN A 67 -24.66 -10.25 6.76
CA GLN A 67 -25.87 -9.45 6.50
C GLN A 67 -25.55 -8.16 5.75
N ASP A 68 -24.53 -7.43 6.18
CA ASP A 68 -24.06 -6.21 5.50
C ASP A 68 -23.61 -6.52 4.08
N LEU A 69 -22.82 -7.59 3.92
CA LEU A 69 -22.36 -8.04 2.61
C LEU A 69 -23.53 -8.43 1.70
N ASP A 70 -24.54 -9.15 2.20
CA ASP A 70 -25.72 -9.52 1.43
C ASP A 70 -26.52 -8.27 0.98
N ALA A 71 -26.58 -7.23 1.82
CA ALA A 71 -27.19 -5.94 1.47
C ALA A 71 -26.40 -5.23 0.38
N ILE A 72 -25.08 -5.07 0.57
CA ILE A 72 -24.19 -4.43 -0.40
C ILE A 72 -24.23 -5.16 -1.75
N CYS A 73 -24.17 -6.50 -1.76
CA CYS A 73 -24.17 -7.27 -3.00
C CYS A 73 -25.48 -7.15 -3.80
N LYS A 74 -26.61 -6.82 -3.17
CA LYS A 74 -27.88 -6.57 -3.89
C LYS A 74 -27.85 -5.25 -4.64
N ASP A 75 -27.14 -4.25 -4.10
CA ASP A 75 -27.10 -2.89 -4.62
C ASP A 75 -25.80 -2.63 -5.43
N LEU A 76 -24.96 -3.65 -5.63
CA LEU A 76 -23.77 -3.53 -6.47
C LEU A 76 -24.17 -3.13 -7.89
N SER A 77 -23.70 -1.96 -8.33
CA SER A 77 -23.96 -1.48 -9.69
C SER A 77 -23.16 -2.28 -10.72
N TYR A 78 -23.71 -2.39 -11.95
CA TYR A 78 -23.02 -3.04 -13.08
C TYR A 78 -21.74 -2.31 -13.54
N ASP A 79 -21.46 -1.12 -12.99
CA ASP A 79 -20.29 -0.32 -13.36
C ASP A 79 -19.02 -0.71 -12.61
N ILE A 80 -19.09 -1.61 -11.62
CA ILE A 80 -17.93 -2.07 -10.87
C ILE A 80 -17.18 -3.09 -11.71
N LYS A 81 -15.97 -2.73 -12.13
CA LYS A 81 -15.06 -3.62 -12.89
C LYS A 81 -14.08 -4.37 -12.00
N ASN A 82 -13.64 -3.78 -10.92
CA ASN A 82 -12.68 -4.39 -9.99
C ASN A 82 -13.16 -4.18 -8.55
N LEU A 83 -13.25 -5.26 -7.79
CA LEU A 83 -13.60 -5.27 -6.38
C LEU A 83 -12.43 -5.78 -5.55
N ILE A 84 -11.86 -4.89 -4.75
CA ILE A 84 -10.74 -5.18 -3.86
C ILE A 84 -11.31 -5.67 -2.52
N LEU A 85 -10.96 -6.88 -2.11
CA LEU A 85 -11.29 -7.43 -0.79
C LEU A 85 -10.17 -7.09 0.18
N GLU A 86 -10.48 -6.29 1.18
CA GLU A 86 -9.53 -5.83 2.17
C GLU A 86 -10.05 -6.09 3.59
N SER A 87 -9.14 -6.43 4.48
CA SER A 87 -9.32 -6.39 5.92
C SER A 87 -8.30 -5.42 6.53
N SER A 88 -8.21 -5.36 7.85
CA SER A 88 -7.21 -4.50 8.49
C SER A 88 -5.75 -4.91 8.23
N GLY A 89 -5.47 -5.90 7.42
CA GLY A 89 -4.10 -6.30 7.10
C GLY A 89 -3.97 -7.37 6.04
N SER A 90 -4.64 -8.50 6.20
CA SER A 90 -4.49 -9.62 5.28
C SER A 90 -5.77 -10.44 5.21
N PHE A 91 -6.55 -10.25 4.16
CA PHE A 91 -7.85 -10.92 4.01
C PHE A 91 -7.74 -12.46 4.15
N LEU A 92 -6.66 -13.07 3.67
CA LEU A 92 -6.45 -14.52 3.75
C LEU A 92 -5.75 -14.97 5.03
N ASP A 93 -5.46 -14.09 5.99
CA ASP A 93 -4.91 -14.53 7.28
C ASP A 93 -6.03 -15.08 8.18
N ARG A 94 -5.94 -16.36 8.53
CA ARG A 94 -6.93 -17.03 9.40
C ARG A 94 -6.98 -16.45 10.81
N GLU A 95 -5.93 -15.78 11.26
CA GLU A 95 -5.88 -15.10 12.56
C GLU A 95 -6.67 -13.79 12.54
N GLU A 96 -6.82 -13.16 11.36
CA GLU A 96 -7.63 -11.95 11.17
C GLU A 96 -9.10 -12.31 10.90
N LEU A 97 -9.34 -13.17 9.92
CA LEU A 97 -10.65 -13.69 9.53
C LEU A 97 -10.59 -15.22 9.42
N SER A 98 -11.49 -15.94 10.06
CA SER A 98 -11.53 -17.41 9.97
C SER A 98 -11.64 -17.88 8.51
N GLU A 99 -11.02 -19.03 8.17
CA GLU A 99 -11.09 -19.59 6.80
C GLU A 99 -12.55 -19.83 6.36
N ASP A 100 -13.42 -20.18 7.27
CA ASP A 100 -14.87 -20.37 7.02
C ASP A 100 -15.54 -19.04 6.66
N LEU A 101 -15.27 -17.98 7.38
CA LEU A 101 -15.80 -16.64 7.07
C LEU A 101 -15.25 -16.10 5.75
N GLN A 102 -13.92 -16.23 5.48
CA GLN A 102 -13.34 -15.90 4.19
C GLN A 102 -14.07 -16.59 3.05
N GLU A 103 -14.32 -17.89 3.18
CA GLU A 103 -15.04 -18.66 2.16
C GLU A 103 -16.49 -18.19 1.99
N LYS A 104 -17.22 -17.95 3.08
CA LYS A 104 -18.60 -17.45 3.02
C LYS A 104 -18.70 -16.09 2.34
N ILE A 105 -17.72 -15.21 2.58
CA ILE A 105 -17.59 -13.90 1.89
C ILE A 105 -17.35 -14.13 0.40
N MET A 106 -16.30 -14.88 0.05
CA MET A 106 -15.95 -15.12 -1.36
C MET A 106 -17.07 -15.75 -2.16
N ARG A 107 -17.82 -16.69 -1.58
CA ARG A 107 -18.99 -17.31 -2.25
C ARG A 107 -20.14 -16.35 -2.53
N ARG A 108 -20.31 -15.30 -1.72
CA ARG A 108 -21.32 -14.25 -1.99
C ARG A 108 -20.87 -13.36 -3.14
N ILE A 109 -19.62 -12.94 -3.11
CA ILE A 109 -19.02 -12.11 -4.16
C ILE A 109 -18.94 -12.87 -5.50
N ALA A 110 -18.72 -14.18 -5.47
CA ALA A 110 -18.73 -15.00 -6.68
C ALA A 110 -20.07 -14.97 -7.44
N LYS A 111 -21.18 -14.65 -6.75
CA LYS A 111 -22.53 -14.55 -7.36
C LYS A 111 -22.82 -13.17 -7.98
N THR A 112 -21.97 -12.19 -7.77
CA THR A 112 -22.11 -10.85 -8.37
C THR A 112 -21.56 -10.84 -9.80
N ASP A 113 -21.90 -9.82 -10.58
CA ASP A 113 -21.41 -9.66 -11.96
C ASP A 113 -20.04 -8.99 -12.07
N VAL A 114 -19.40 -8.69 -10.94
CA VAL A 114 -18.06 -8.08 -10.92
C VAL A 114 -17.05 -9.01 -11.60
N PRO A 115 -16.36 -8.57 -12.66
CA PRO A 115 -15.48 -9.46 -13.45
C PRO A 115 -14.12 -9.72 -12.76
N ILE A 116 -13.57 -8.75 -12.04
CA ILE A 116 -12.24 -8.82 -11.41
C ILE A 116 -12.40 -8.77 -9.90
N VAL A 117 -11.82 -9.73 -9.19
CA VAL A 117 -11.73 -9.74 -7.72
C VAL A 117 -10.26 -9.66 -7.32
N GLN A 118 -9.91 -8.57 -6.68
CA GLN A 118 -8.57 -8.33 -6.15
C GLN A 118 -8.56 -8.63 -4.64
N ILE A 119 -7.60 -9.40 -4.16
CA ILE A 119 -7.52 -9.82 -2.77
C ILE A 119 -6.24 -9.25 -2.16
N GLU A 120 -6.39 -8.27 -1.26
CA GLU A 120 -5.27 -7.73 -0.51
C GLU A 120 -4.87 -8.70 0.60
N THR A 121 -3.63 -9.17 0.56
CA THR A 121 -3.16 -10.16 1.51
C THR A 121 -1.64 -10.20 1.64
N HIS A 122 -1.15 -10.82 2.71
CA HIS A 122 0.27 -11.07 2.88
C HIS A 122 0.68 -12.34 2.12
N TYR A 123 1.81 -12.32 1.39
CA TYR A 123 2.25 -13.45 0.55
C TYR A 123 2.31 -14.80 1.30
N ARG A 124 2.68 -14.80 2.60
CA ARG A 124 2.74 -16.02 3.43
C ARG A 124 1.38 -16.64 3.75
N THR A 125 0.29 -15.93 3.49
CA THR A 125 -1.06 -16.47 3.68
C THR A 125 -1.56 -17.23 2.46
N ILE A 126 -0.87 -17.09 1.32
CA ILE A 126 -1.18 -17.76 0.07
C ILE A 126 -0.55 -19.17 0.08
N SER A 127 -1.33 -20.16 -0.26
CA SER A 127 -0.88 -21.55 -0.44
C SER A 127 -1.55 -22.16 -1.66
N LYS A 128 -0.97 -23.21 -2.21
CA LYS A 128 -1.54 -23.95 -3.34
C LYS A 128 -2.99 -24.38 -3.05
N ARG A 129 -3.26 -24.90 -1.85
CA ARG A 129 -4.63 -25.29 -1.43
C ARG A 129 -5.61 -24.09 -1.48
N LYS A 130 -5.18 -22.92 -1.01
CA LYS A 130 -6.02 -21.70 -1.05
C LYS A 130 -6.25 -21.22 -2.48
N ILE A 131 -5.23 -21.24 -3.34
CA ILE A 131 -5.37 -20.91 -4.76
C ILE A 131 -6.39 -21.82 -5.43
N GLU A 132 -6.27 -23.13 -5.25
CA GLU A 132 -7.22 -24.13 -5.78
C GLU A 132 -8.64 -23.84 -5.30
N ARG A 133 -8.79 -23.52 -4.00
CA ARG A 133 -10.10 -23.19 -3.41
C ARG A 133 -10.70 -21.91 -3.98
N ILE A 134 -9.90 -20.86 -4.14
CA ILE A 134 -10.31 -19.57 -4.73
C ILE A 134 -10.77 -19.80 -6.18
N LYS A 135 -10.03 -20.58 -6.98
CA LYS A 135 -10.42 -20.95 -8.34
C LYS A 135 -11.77 -21.68 -8.40
N GLN A 136 -11.99 -22.61 -7.49
CA GLN A 136 -13.28 -23.34 -7.40
C GLN A 136 -14.44 -22.41 -7.04
N ILE A 137 -14.22 -21.38 -6.23
CA ILE A 137 -15.24 -20.43 -5.82
C ILE A 137 -15.55 -19.44 -6.93
N PHE A 138 -14.54 -18.81 -7.51
CA PHE A 138 -14.72 -17.70 -8.45
C PHE A 138 -14.83 -18.13 -9.93
N GLN A 139 -14.43 -19.34 -10.28
CA GLN A 139 -14.57 -19.99 -11.60
C GLN A 139 -14.26 -19.10 -12.82
N THR A 140 -15.14 -18.14 -13.14
CA THR A 140 -15.07 -17.30 -14.35
C THR A 140 -14.50 -15.91 -14.10
N LYS A 141 -14.24 -15.54 -12.83
CA LYS A 141 -13.72 -14.22 -12.49
C LYS A 141 -12.20 -14.21 -12.57
N GLU A 142 -11.66 -13.08 -13.00
CA GLU A 142 -10.25 -12.80 -12.89
C GLU A 142 -9.87 -12.53 -11.42
N ILE A 143 -8.79 -13.16 -10.97
CA ILE A 143 -8.31 -13.03 -9.59
C ILE A 143 -6.94 -12.38 -9.59
N VAL A 144 -6.84 -11.28 -8.83
CA VAL A 144 -5.61 -10.55 -8.63
C VAL A 144 -5.23 -10.63 -7.15
N PHE A 145 -4.01 -11.05 -6.82
CA PHE A 145 -3.49 -10.89 -5.46
C PHE A 145 -2.74 -9.57 -5.34
N GLU A 146 -3.21 -8.71 -4.44
CA GLU A 146 -2.51 -7.48 -4.08
C GLU A 146 -1.59 -7.72 -2.89
N LEU A 147 -0.29 -7.52 -3.08
CA LEU A 147 0.75 -7.83 -2.11
C LEU A 147 1.60 -6.60 -1.80
N GLY A 148 1.69 -6.25 -0.53
CA GLY A 148 2.60 -5.18 -0.09
C GLY A 148 4.05 -5.66 -0.11
N LEU A 149 4.82 -5.28 -1.13
CA LEU A 149 6.27 -5.49 -1.22
C LEU A 149 7.05 -4.36 -0.52
N GLU A 150 6.59 -3.15 -0.67
CA GLU A 150 7.10 -1.87 -0.16
C GLU A 150 8.48 -1.46 -0.72
N SER A 151 9.46 -2.34 -0.70
CA SER A 151 10.81 -2.18 -1.26
C SER A 151 11.44 -3.56 -1.52
N THR A 152 12.40 -3.61 -2.43
CA THR A 152 13.24 -4.80 -2.62
C THR A 152 14.61 -4.69 -1.95
N ASN A 153 14.87 -3.58 -1.27
CA ASN A 153 16.10 -3.38 -0.50
C ASN A 153 15.93 -3.98 0.91
N PRO A 154 16.70 -5.01 1.29
CA PRO A 154 16.57 -5.63 2.61
C PRO A 154 16.79 -4.66 3.78
N GLU A 155 17.64 -3.65 3.64
CA GLU A 155 17.87 -2.66 4.69
C GLU A 155 16.67 -1.72 4.85
N VAL A 156 16.01 -1.34 3.75
CA VAL A 156 14.77 -0.55 3.79
C VAL A 156 13.62 -1.37 4.40
N LEU A 157 13.52 -2.65 4.06
CA LEU A 157 12.55 -3.56 4.68
C LEU A 157 12.76 -3.69 6.20
N LYS A 158 14.01 -3.65 6.69
CA LYS A 158 14.31 -3.57 8.12
C LYS A 158 13.83 -2.26 8.75
N ILE A 159 14.01 -1.12 8.07
CA ILE A 159 13.48 0.18 8.51
C ILE A 159 11.96 0.14 8.64
N TYR A 160 11.27 -0.48 7.66
CA TYR A 160 9.83 -0.71 7.74
C TYR A 160 9.41 -1.75 8.79
N ASN A 161 10.36 -2.44 9.41
CA ASN A 161 10.11 -3.59 10.29
C ASN A 161 9.24 -4.66 9.61
N LYS A 162 9.30 -4.74 8.29
CA LYS A 162 8.53 -5.69 7.51
C LYS A 162 9.23 -7.03 7.46
N SER A 163 8.59 -8.05 8.04
CA SER A 163 9.09 -9.43 8.02
C SER A 163 8.86 -10.04 6.64
N MET A 164 9.77 -9.76 5.70
CA MET A 164 9.68 -10.24 4.34
C MET A 164 10.98 -10.92 3.90
N GLU A 165 10.83 -12.05 3.22
CA GLU A 165 11.89 -12.76 2.52
C GLU A 165 11.60 -12.70 1.02
N LEU A 166 12.42 -11.98 0.27
CA LEU A 166 12.18 -11.72 -1.15
C LEU A 166 12.12 -13.00 -1.99
N THR A 167 12.94 -14.01 -1.64
CA THR A 167 12.94 -15.30 -2.33
C THR A 167 11.61 -16.03 -2.13
N GLU A 168 11.10 -16.12 -0.89
CA GLU A 168 9.80 -16.74 -0.59
C GLU A 168 8.65 -16.00 -1.29
N MET A 169 8.72 -14.67 -1.32
CA MET A 169 7.71 -13.86 -1.99
C MET A 169 7.73 -14.11 -3.50
N LEU A 170 8.92 -14.17 -4.11
CA LEU A 170 9.06 -14.44 -5.55
C LEU A 170 8.54 -15.84 -5.90
N GLU A 171 8.84 -16.86 -5.10
CA GLU A 171 8.29 -18.21 -5.26
C GLU A 171 6.74 -18.19 -5.20
N THR A 172 6.18 -17.43 -4.28
CA THR A 172 4.71 -17.26 -4.15
C THR A 172 4.13 -16.57 -5.39
N ILE A 173 4.76 -15.50 -5.88
CA ILE A 173 4.34 -14.78 -7.10
C ILE A 173 4.29 -15.75 -8.29
N TRP A 174 5.36 -16.50 -8.50
CA TRP A 174 5.43 -17.48 -9.59
C TRP A 174 4.46 -18.65 -9.41
N MET A 175 4.20 -19.08 -8.17
CA MET A 175 3.17 -20.07 -7.87
C MET A 175 1.79 -19.55 -8.28
N CYS A 176 1.44 -18.31 -7.94
CA CYS A 176 0.18 -17.68 -8.33
C CYS A 176 0.05 -17.58 -9.86
N ALA A 177 1.04 -17.04 -10.53
CA ALA A 177 1.03 -16.86 -11.98
C ALA A 177 0.86 -18.19 -12.74
N ARG A 178 1.59 -19.25 -12.34
CA ARG A 178 1.45 -20.60 -12.92
C ARG A 178 0.06 -21.21 -12.70
N ASN A 179 -0.71 -20.68 -11.77
CA ASN A 179 -2.08 -21.09 -11.52
C ASN A 179 -3.13 -20.13 -12.13
N GLY A 180 -2.70 -19.21 -12.99
CA GLY A 180 -3.59 -18.27 -13.70
C GLY A 180 -4.12 -17.13 -12.82
N MET A 181 -3.41 -16.80 -11.72
CA MET A 181 -3.70 -15.63 -10.90
C MET A 181 -2.79 -14.47 -11.32
N GLU A 182 -3.34 -13.28 -11.35
CA GLU A 182 -2.56 -12.06 -11.53
C GLU A 182 -2.01 -11.53 -10.21
N ILE A 183 -0.98 -10.71 -10.29
CA ILE A 183 -0.31 -10.13 -9.13
C ILE A 183 -0.24 -8.61 -9.28
N SER A 184 -0.59 -7.91 -8.22
CA SER A 184 -0.34 -6.48 -8.04
C SER A 184 0.63 -6.29 -6.87
N LEU A 185 1.74 -5.60 -7.10
CA LEU A 185 2.76 -5.35 -6.08
C LEU A 185 2.78 -3.88 -5.67
N ASN A 186 2.56 -3.63 -4.39
CA ASN A 186 2.60 -2.29 -3.82
C ASN A 186 4.02 -1.93 -3.41
N LEU A 187 4.50 -0.77 -3.86
CA LEU A 187 5.77 -0.17 -3.47
C LEU A 187 5.51 1.16 -2.76
N LEU A 188 6.27 1.44 -1.70
CA LEU A 188 6.21 2.71 -0.98
C LEU A 188 7.30 3.67 -1.47
N VAL A 189 6.90 4.90 -1.81
CA VAL A 189 7.81 6.01 -2.07
C VAL A 189 7.97 6.81 -0.78
N GLY A 190 9.21 7.05 -0.34
CA GLY A 190 9.46 7.89 0.84
C GLY A 190 9.87 7.13 2.10
N ALA A 191 10.75 6.15 1.99
CA ALA A 191 11.24 5.39 3.15
C ALA A 191 11.92 6.30 4.20
N PRO A 192 11.62 6.13 5.51
CA PRO A 192 12.29 6.89 6.56
C PRO A 192 13.80 6.68 6.57
N LEU A 193 14.53 7.62 7.15
CA LEU A 193 15.99 7.61 7.31
C LEU A 193 16.78 7.71 5.99
N LEU A 194 16.11 7.88 4.87
CA LEU A 194 16.70 8.06 3.54
C LEU A 194 16.60 9.52 3.10
N THR A 195 17.60 9.97 2.34
CA THR A 195 17.52 11.24 1.60
C THR A 195 16.54 11.12 0.43
N ILE A 196 16.05 12.22 -0.10
CA ILE A 196 15.12 12.24 -1.25
C ILE A 196 15.67 11.43 -2.44
N GLU A 197 16.95 11.60 -2.78
CA GLU A 197 17.55 10.85 -3.89
C GLU A 197 17.69 9.35 -3.59
N GLU A 198 17.93 8.97 -2.32
CA GLU A 198 17.96 7.57 -1.90
C GLU A 198 16.56 6.94 -1.95
N GLN A 199 15.52 7.69 -1.56
CA GLN A 199 14.11 7.24 -1.65
C GLN A 199 13.71 6.97 -3.10
N ILE A 200 14.03 7.91 -4.00
CA ILE A 200 13.79 7.75 -5.44
C ILE A 200 14.53 6.53 -6.00
N LYS A 201 15.82 6.39 -5.67
CA LYS A 201 16.64 5.24 -6.11
C LYS A 201 16.13 3.91 -5.59
N ASP A 202 15.70 3.83 -4.34
CA ASP A 202 15.15 2.62 -3.74
C ASP A 202 13.89 2.18 -4.49
N THR A 203 12.97 3.10 -4.75
CA THR A 203 11.74 2.81 -5.49
C THR A 203 12.05 2.38 -6.93
N VAL A 204 12.91 3.11 -7.66
CA VAL A 204 13.31 2.76 -9.04
C VAL A 204 13.99 1.39 -9.09
N ASN A 205 14.87 1.09 -8.13
CA ASN A 205 15.52 -0.22 -8.05
C ASN A 205 14.51 -1.33 -7.78
N SER A 206 13.50 -1.06 -6.94
CA SER A 206 12.43 -2.01 -6.66
C SER A 206 11.55 -2.25 -7.88
N VAL A 207 11.18 -1.22 -8.62
CA VAL A 207 10.50 -1.36 -9.92
C VAL A 207 11.32 -2.22 -10.87
N ASN A 208 12.60 -1.89 -11.08
CA ASN A 208 13.50 -2.63 -11.96
C ASN A 208 13.70 -4.10 -11.53
N TRP A 209 13.66 -4.38 -10.23
CA TRP A 209 13.72 -5.74 -9.73
C TRP A 209 12.46 -6.52 -10.10
N ILE A 210 11.27 -5.92 -9.93
CA ILE A 210 9.98 -6.53 -10.33
C ILE A 210 9.98 -6.82 -11.83
N LEU A 211 10.34 -5.85 -12.65
CA LEU A 211 10.37 -5.98 -14.12
C LEU A 211 11.25 -7.14 -14.59
N ARG A 212 12.36 -7.42 -13.87
CA ARG A 212 13.31 -8.49 -14.23
C ARG A 212 12.95 -9.86 -13.68
N ASN A 213 12.29 -9.93 -12.53
CA ASN A 213 12.15 -11.17 -11.77
C ASN A 213 10.73 -11.71 -11.73
N CYS A 214 9.72 -10.84 -11.88
CA CYS A 214 8.32 -11.23 -11.80
C CYS A 214 7.71 -11.49 -13.18
N PRO A 215 6.56 -12.18 -13.27
CA PRO A 215 5.83 -12.34 -14.52
C PRO A 215 5.51 -10.99 -15.21
N SER A 216 5.47 -10.97 -16.54
CA SER A 216 5.17 -9.75 -17.31
C SER A 216 3.76 -9.21 -17.06
N THR A 217 2.84 -10.03 -16.54
CA THR A 217 1.49 -9.64 -16.14
C THR A 217 1.44 -8.99 -14.75
N THR A 218 2.56 -8.93 -14.01
CA THR A 218 2.59 -8.31 -12.69
C THR A 218 2.44 -6.80 -12.80
N SER A 219 1.43 -6.23 -12.18
CA SER A 219 1.26 -4.78 -12.05
C SER A 219 2.04 -4.23 -10.85
N ILE A 220 2.44 -2.97 -10.95
CA ILE A 220 3.22 -2.25 -9.94
C ILE A 220 2.41 -1.03 -9.51
N VAL A 221 2.12 -0.92 -8.23
CA VAL A 221 1.38 0.21 -7.68
C VAL A 221 2.29 1.01 -6.76
N LEU A 222 2.50 2.27 -7.09
CA LEU A 222 3.28 3.19 -6.29
C LEU A 222 2.37 3.91 -5.28
N PHE A 223 2.70 3.79 -4.01
CA PHE A 223 2.03 4.50 -2.92
C PHE A 223 3.00 5.50 -2.28
N PRO A 224 2.54 6.69 -1.89
CA PRO A 224 3.33 7.53 -0.98
C PRO A 224 3.36 6.90 0.41
N LEU A 225 4.44 7.10 1.12
CA LEU A 225 4.42 6.87 2.55
C LEU A 225 3.60 7.98 3.23
N ASN A 226 2.30 7.74 3.36
CA ASN A 226 1.42 8.62 4.12
C ASN A 226 1.71 8.52 5.62
N ILE A 227 1.63 9.65 6.31
CA ILE A 227 1.79 9.67 7.77
C ILE A 227 0.42 9.43 8.41
N LYS A 228 0.27 8.27 9.02
CA LYS A 228 -0.96 7.84 9.70
C LYS A 228 -0.79 7.94 11.21
N ASP A 229 -1.86 8.25 11.92
CA ASP A 229 -1.85 8.21 13.39
C ASP A 229 -1.52 6.81 13.92
N TYR A 230 -1.01 6.73 15.13
CA TYR A 230 -0.60 5.50 15.81
C TYR A 230 0.53 4.73 15.10
N THR A 231 1.32 5.40 14.24
CA THR A 231 2.47 4.81 13.57
C THR A 231 3.78 5.35 14.12
N LEU A 232 4.84 4.55 14.02
CA LEU A 232 6.18 5.03 14.38
C LEU A 232 6.65 6.15 13.46
N VAL A 233 6.27 6.11 12.19
CA VAL A 233 6.57 7.19 11.22
C VAL A 233 5.93 8.50 11.65
N LYS A 234 4.71 8.50 12.20
CA LYS A 234 4.08 9.71 12.78
C LYS A 234 4.88 10.25 13.96
N HIS A 235 5.36 9.38 14.83
CA HIS A 235 6.23 9.79 15.93
C HIS A 235 7.51 10.44 15.41
N MET A 236 8.20 9.80 14.46
CA MET A 236 9.41 10.37 13.83
C MET A 236 9.14 11.72 13.16
N TYR A 237 8.00 11.86 12.48
CA TYR A 237 7.59 13.12 11.85
C TYR A 237 7.39 14.23 12.89
N ASN A 238 6.67 13.95 13.97
CA ASN A 238 6.43 14.91 15.05
C ASN A 238 7.74 15.34 15.76
N GLN A 239 8.77 14.49 15.73
CA GLN A 239 10.09 14.79 16.27
C GLN A 239 11.05 15.41 15.22
N GLY A 240 10.56 15.72 14.02
CA GLY A 240 11.38 16.31 12.94
C GLY A 240 12.40 15.36 12.32
N ARG A 241 12.26 14.04 12.53
CA ARG A 241 13.16 13.00 11.98
C ARG A 241 12.65 12.32 10.72
N TYR A 242 11.45 12.69 10.27
CA TYR A 242 10.92 12.27 8.99
C TYR A 242 10.28 13.48 8.29
N ASN A 243 10.52 13.62 7.00
CA ASN A 243 9.92 14.65 6.16
C ASN A 243 8.85 14.05 5.24
N LEU A 244 7.80 14.82 4.96
CA LEU A 244 6.79 14.42 4.00
C LEU A 244 7.40 14.19 2.63
N VAL A 245 6.90 13.15 1.96
CA VAL A 245 7.16 12.92 0.55
C VAL A 245 6.58 14.06 -0.27
N TYR A 246 7.30 14.53 -1.29
CA TYR A 246 6.77 15.44 -2.28
C TYR A 246 6.08 14.67 -3.40
N ASP A 247 4.98 15.18 -3.95
CA ASP A 247 4.39 14.62 -5.16
C ASP A 247 5.40 14.58 -6.33
N TRP A 248 6.37 15.48 -6.32
CA TRP A 248 7.46 15.52 -7.31
C TRP A 248 8.41 14.33 -7.23
N GLU A 249 8.45 13.61 -6.12
CA GLU A 249 9.23 12.37 -6.02
C GLU A 249 8.67 11.27 -6.93
N PHE A 250 7.34 11.15 -7.01
CA PHE A 250 6.69 10.22 -7.95
C PHE A 250 7.07 10.53 -9.39
N ILE A 251 7.04 11.81 -9.76
CA ILE A 251 7.41 12.23 -11.11
C ILE A 251 8.87 11.85 -11.40
N GLU A 252 9.79 12.06 -10.45
CA GLU A 252 11.19 11.66 -10.60
C GLU A 252 11.38 10.13 -10.67
N VAL A 253 10.58 9.35 -9.94
CA VAL A 253 10.56 7.90 -10.06
C VAL A 253 10.08 7.48 -11.44
N LEU A 254 8.93 7.98 -11.90
CA LEU A 254 8.32 7.63 -13.18
C LEU A 254 9.22 7.97 -14.37
N LYS A 255 9.95 9.08 -14.32
CA LYS A 255 10.94 9.47 -15.35
C LYS A 255 12.08 8.46 -15.53
N ARG A 256 12.34 7.62 -14.52
CA ARG A 256 13.44 6.64 -14.53
C ARG A 256 12.98 5.24 -14.87
N ILE A 257 11.68 5.04 -15.11
CA ILE A 257 11.12 3.76 -15.53
C ILE A 257 11.16 3.70 -17.07
N PRO A 258 11.55 2.56 -17.67
CA PRO A 258 11.51 2.39 -19.12
C PRO A 258 10.09 2.65 -19.66
N GLN A 259 10.00 3.40 -20.77
CA GLN A 259 8.72 3.83 -21.32
C GLN A 259 7.80 2.63 -21.64
N GLU A 260 8.37 1.59 -22.22
CA GLU A 260 7.65 0.36 -22.61
C GLU A 260 7.00 -0.38 -21.43
N GLU A 261 7.42 -0.11 -20.20
CA GLU A 261 6.93 -0.76 -18.98
C GLU A 261 5.94 0.11 -18.19
N LEU A 262 5.67 1.33 -18.66
CA LEU A 262 4.78 2.26 -17.95
C LEU A 262 3.32 1.80 -17.93
N ASP A 263 2.88 0.97 -18.88
CA ASP A 263 1.54 0.38 -18.89
C ASP A 263 1.25 -0.46 -17.64
N ARG A 264 2.28 -1.10 -17.07
CA ARG A 264 2.21 -1.91 -15.84
C ARG A 264 2.30 -1.10 -14.54
N VAL A 265 2.59 0.21 -14.64
CA VAL A 265 2.81 1.06 -13.45
C VAL A 265 1.59 1.92 -13.19
N TYR A 266 1.12 1.88 -11.97
CA TYR A 266 -0.02 2.63 -11.45
C TYR A 266 0.39 3.47 -10.26
N ILE A 267 -0.38 4.50 -9.95
CA ILE A 267 -0.21 5.33 -8.76
C ILE A 267 -1.52 5.28 -8.00
N SER A 268 -1.49 4.81 -6.78
CA SER A 268 -2.67 4.60 -5.96
C SER A 268 -2.69 5.55 -4.77
N TRP A 269 -3.01 6.80 -5.00
CA TRP A 269 -3.15 7.63 -3.81
C TRP A 269 -3.98 8.89 -4.07
N TRP A 270 -3.97 9.36 -5.31
CA TRP A 270 -4.65 10.60 -5.62
C TRP A 270 -6.15 10.38 -5.74
N GLY A 271 -6.90 10.96 -4.84
CA GLY A 271 -8.34 10.85 -4.79
C GLY A 271 -8.86 10.50 -3.41
N ASN A 272 -10.03 9.98 -3.34
CA ASN A 272 -10.84 9.89 -2.13
C ASN A 272 -10.39 8.88 -1.09
N ARG A 273 -9.39 8.04 -1.36
CA ARG A 273 -8.97 6.95 -0.47
C ARG A 273 -8.62 7.38 0.96
N CYS A 274 -8.17 8.61 1.13
CA CYS A 274 -7.57 9.01 2.40
C CYS A 274 -8.49 9.82 3.32
N ASN A 275 -9.64 10.30 2.85
CA ASN A 275 -10.43 11.26 3.63
C ASN A 275 -11.74 10.73 4.19
N GLU A 276 -12.30 9.69 3.61
CA GLU A 276 -13.67 9.28 3.93
C GLU A 276 -13.73 8.03 4.81
N PHE A 277 -12.64 7.26 4.88
CA PHE A 277 -12.68 5.93 5.46
C PHE A 277 -12.25 5.81 6.92
N HIS A 278 -11.36 6.67 7.36
CA HIS A 278 -10.86 6.64 8.74
C HIS A 278 -11.47 7.74 9.62
N GLY A 279 -12.56 8.33 9.19
CA GLY A 279 -13.37 9.28 9.95
C GLY A 279 -12.60 10.51 10.41
N GLU A 280 -11.91 10.46 11.51
CA GLU A 280 -11.18 11.58 12.12
C GLU A 280 -9.66 11.36 12.13
N GLU A 281 -9.16 10.25 11.57
CA GLU A 281 -7.72 10.02 11.51
C GLU A 281 -7.06 10.99 10.53
N ALA A 282 -6.20 11.83 11.06
CA ALA A 282 -5.44 12.79 10.27
C ALA A 282 -4.34 12.05 9.49
N ILE A 283 -4.65 11.63 8.25
CA ILE A 283 -3.63 11.19 7.32
C ILE A 283 -2.95 12.41 6.72
N ILE A 284 -1.65 12.58 6.99
CA ILE A 284 -0.87 13.63 6.37
C ILE A 284 -0.36 13.11 5.03
N LYS A 285 -0.81 13.76 3.96
CA LYS A 285 -0.56 13.41 2.56
C LYS A 285 0.77 13.96 2.07
N PRO A 286 1.29 13.47 0.93
CA PRO A 286 2.41 14.09 0.24
C PRO A 286 2.23 15.58 0.03
N PHE A 287 3.35 16.28 0.01
CA PHE A 287 3.35 17.73 -0.06
C PHE A 287 3.32 18.24 -1.51
N HIS A 288 2.41 19.16 -1.75
CA HIS A 288 2.39 20.01 -2.94
C HIS A 288 1.80 21.39 -2.58
N CYS A 289 2.11 22.42 -3.36
CA CYS A 289 1.56 23.75 -3.14
C CYS A 289 0.28 23.97 -3.96
N ASN A 290 -0.48 25.00 -3.58
CA ASN A 290 -1.73 25.34 -4.28
C ASN A 290 -1.54 25.63 -5.78
N GLU A 291 -0.38 26.16 -6.19
CA GLU A 291 -0.08 26.45 -7.59
C GLU A 291 -0.14 25.20 -8.48
N CYS A 292 0.34 24.04 -8.00
CA CYS A 292 0.42 22.83 -8.79
C CYS A 292 -0.69 21.81 -8.52
N THR A 293 -1.59 22.07 -7.58
CA THR A 293 -2.65 21.13 -7.18
C THR A 293 -3.47 20.62 -8.37
N ASN A 294 -3.96 21.52 -9.21
CA ASN A 294 -4.80 21.14 -10.36
C ASN A 294 -4.01 20.38 -11.42
N GLU A 295 -2.76 20.77 -11.69
CA GLU A 295 -1.91 20.10 -12.68
C GLU A 295 -1.55 18.68 -12.21
N LEU A 296 -1.18 18.51 -10.95
CA LEU A 296 -0.92 17.18 -10.37
C LEU A 296 -2.17 16.31 -10.37
N LYS A 297 -3.32 16.87 -9.98
CA LYS A 297 -4.59 16.14 -10.01
C LYS A 297 -4.95 15.65 -11.42
N ASN A 298 -4.82 16.51 -12.41
CA ASN A 298 -5.06 16.15 -13.81
C ASN A 298 -4.04 15.11 -14.30
N PHE A 299 -2.76 15.27 -13.93
CA PHE A 299 -1.72 14.30 -14.25
C PHE A 299 -2.06 12.91 -13.68
N TYR A 300 -2.31 12.80 -12.38
CA TYR A 300 -2.58 11.52 -11.74
C TYR A 300 -3.82 10.84 -12.31
N LYS A 301 -4.92 11.59 -12.50
CA LYS A 301 -6.13 11.07 -13.12
C LYS A 301 -5.85 10.47 -14.49
N ASN A 302 -5.26 11.25 -15.39
CA ASN A 302 -4.99 10.80 -16.76
C ASN A 302 -3.95 9.66 -16.80
N PHE A 303 -2.96 9.67 -15.90
CA PHE A 303 -1.96 8.62 -15.82
C PHE A 303 -2.55 7.27 -15.41
N VAL A 304 -3.44 7.25 -14.42
CA VAL A 304 -4.09 6.01 -13.95
C VAL A 304 -5.13 5.51 -14.95
N GLU A 305 -5.86 6.41 -15.62
CA GLU A 305 -6.86 6.03 -16.63
C GLU A 305 -6.23 5.55 -17.94
N SER A 306 -4.98 5.93 -18.24
CA SER A 306 -4.28 5.50 -19.45
C SER A 306 -3.73 4.08 -19.30
N GLN A 307 -3.97 3.26 -20.34
CA GLN A 307 -3.33 1.94 -20.50
C GLN A 307 -2.18 1.96 -21.53
N ASP A 308 -1.91 3.11 -22.14
CA ASP A 308 -0.91 3.29 -23.18
C ASP A 308 0.39 3.86 -22.60
N SER A 309 1.48 3.12 -22.73
CA SER A 309 2.80 3.52 -22.21
C SER A 309 3.34 4.79 -22.84
N VAL A 310 3.07 5.03 -24.15
CA VAL A 310 3.48 6.24 -24.86
C VAL A 310 2.70 7.45 -24.35
N GLN A 311 1.40 7.29 -24.11
CA GLN A 311 0.58 8.33 -23.53
C GLN A 311 1.03 8.66 -22.10
N LYS A 312 1.31 7.66 -21.28
CA LYS A 312 1.88 7.84 -19.93
C LYS A 312 3.21 8.60 -19.97
N ALA A 313 4.10 8.25 -20.89
CA ALA A 313 5.38 8.96 -21.07
C ALA A 313 5.18 10.45 -21.43
N ARG A 314 4.26 10.77 -22.32
CA ARG A 314 3.91 12.17 -22.67
C ARG A 314 3.34 12.93 -21.48
N LEU A 315 2.53 12.28 -20.64
CA LEU A 315 2.01 12.91 -19.42
C LEU A 315 3.15 13.22 -18.44
N ILE A 316 4.10 12.30 -18.26
CA ILE A 316 5.29 12.49 -17.42
C ILE A 316 6.14 13.66 -17.96
N GLU A 317 6.38 13.72 -19.24
CA GLU A 317 7.13 14.81 -19.87
C GLU A 317 6.43 16.16 -19.64
N LYS A 318 5.14 16.22 -19.90
CA LYS A 318 4.33 17.44 -19.70
C LYS A 318 4.40 17.94 -18.26
N ILE A 319 4.12 17.07 -17.26
CA ILE A 319 4.14 17.48 -15.85
C ILE A 319 5.57 17.82 -15.40
N SER A 320 6.58 17.16 -15.96
CA SER A 320 7.99 17.44 -15.65
C SER A 320 8.44 18.82 -16.08
N SER A 321 7.80 19.42 -17.08
CA SER A 321 8.09 20.79 -17.51
C SER A 321 7.41 21.86 -16.65
N TYR A 322 6.40 21.48 -15.86
CA TYR A 322 5.69 22.42 -14.99
C TYR A 322 6.61 22.94 -13.88
N THR A 323 6.43 24.20 -13.50
CA THR A 323 7.22 24.87 -12.46
C THR A 323 6.30 25.50 -11.42
N CYS A 324 6.63 25.31 -10.14
CA CYS A 324 5.94 25.92 -9.01
C CYS A 324 6.89 26.08 -7.83
N GLN A 325 6.45 26.75 -6.78
CA GLN A 325 7.26 27.00 -5.60
C GLN A 325 7.71 25.68 -4.91
N CYS A 326 6.81 24.74 -4.72
CA CYS A 326 7.16 23.49 -4.03
C CYS A 326 8.11 22.59 -4.85
N LYS A 327 8.03 22.63 -6.19
CA LYS A 327 9.00 21.91 -7.04
C LYS A 327 10.40 22.50 -6.94
N LYS A 328 10.52 23.82 -6.89
CA LYS A 328 11.81 24.49 -6.69
C LYS A 328 12.42 24.09 -5.34
N GLU A 329 11.60 24.08 -4.30
CA GLU A 329 12.03 23.66 -2.96
C GLU A 329 12.42 22.18 -2.91
N PHE A 330 11.63 21.30 -3.52
CA PHE A 330 11.96 19.88 -3.68
C PHE A 330 13.32 19.68 -4.34
N LEU A 331 13.56 20.34 -5.48
CA LEU A 331 14.84 20.24 -6.20
C LEU A 331 16.00 20.76 -5.36
N ARG A 332 15.81 21.90 -4.68
CA ARG A 332 16.80 22.46 -3.76
C ARG A 332 17.12 21.47 -2.61
N GLN A 333 16.11 20.89 -1.98
CA GLN A 333 16.32 19.91 -0.90
C GLN A 333 17.02 18.66 -1.41
N LYS A 334 16.61 18.14 -2.56
CA LYS A 334 17.23 16.98 -3.19
C LYS A 334 18.73 17.21 -3.46
N GLU A 335 19.12 18.42 -3.92
CA GLU A 335 20.51 18.77 -4.19
C GLU A 335 21.31 19.04 -2.90
N THR A 336 20.68 19.64 -1.89
CA THR A 336 21.38 20.08 -0.67
C THR A 336 21.46 18.99 0.40
N GLN A 337 20.56 18.01 0.37
CA GLN A 337 20.66 16.87 1.27
C GLN A 337 21.94 16.08 0.99
N LYS A 338 22.90 16.20 1.88
CA LYS A 338 24.13 15.42 1.77
C LYS A 338 23.82 13.94 1.93
N VAL A 339 24.31 13.12 1.02
CA VAL A 339 24.29 11.67 1.20
C VAL A 339 24.99 11.36 2.53
N SER A 340 24.29 10.68 3.40
CA SER A 340 24.87 10.29 4.69
C SER A 340 26.08 9.39 4.45
N LYS A 341 27.14 9.59 5.25
CA LYS A 341 28.28 8.65 5.29
C LYS A 341 27.94 7.32 5.93
N LEU A 342 26.82 7.28 6.68
CA LEU A 342 26.34 6.10 7.35
C LEU A 342 25.48 5.25 6.39
N SER A 343 25.67 3.95 6.45
CA SER A 343 24.79 2.98 5.80
C SER A 343 23.36 3.05 6.36
N TYR A 344 22.38 2.49 5.64
CA TYR A 344 21.00 2.42 6.14
C TYR A 344 20.90 1.67 7.47
N GLY A 345 21.68 0.58 7.63
CA GLY A 345 21.74 -0.17 8.87
C GLY A 345 22.26 0.67 10.05
N GLU A 346 23.32 1.45 9.85
CA GLU A 346 23.86 2.33 10.89
C GLU A 346 22.87 3.43 11.30
N ARG A 347 22.15 4.03 10.32
CA ARG A 347 21.10 5.01 10.61
C ARG A 347 19.96 4.38 11.40
N LEU A 348 19.56 3.16 11.05
CA LEU A 348 18.55 2.42 11.79
C LEU A 348 18.98 2.13 13.23
N GLU A 349 20.25 1.73 13.45
CA GLU A 349 20.76 1.51 14.82
C GLU A 349 20.83 2.80 15.64
N GLN A 350 21.13 3.94 15.00
CA GLN A 350 21.05 5.25 15.68
C GLN A 350 19.61 5.60 16.06
N GLU A 351 18.67 5.43 15.13
CA GLU A 351 17.25 5.69 15.40
C GLU A 351 16.72 4.80 16.52
N LYS A 352 17.09 3.52 16.55
CA LYS A 352 16.71 2.60 17.63
C LYS A 352 17.18 3.04 19.00
N LYS A 353 18.41 3.60 19.11
CA LYS A 353 18.92 4.17 20.37
C LYS A 353 18.06 5.33 20.84
N ILE A 354 17.72 6.25 19.92
CA ILE A 354 16.83 7.38 20.22
C ILE A 354 15.47 6.88 20.69
N LEU A 355 14.88 5.91 20.00
CA LEU A 355 13.57 5.35 20.35
C LEU A 355 13.58 4.66 21.73
N ILE A 356 14.68 3.98 22.09
CA ILE A 356 14.82 3.37 23.42
C ILE A 356 14.73 4.45 24.50
N GLU A 357 15.44 5.57 24.34
CA GLU A 357 15.45 6.67 25.30
C GLU A 357 14.11 7.41 25.34
N GLU A 358 13.57 7.82 24.19
CA GLU A 358 12.32 8.57 24.11
C GLU A 358 11.10 7.79 24.59
N LEU A 359 11.05 6.50 24.29
CA LEU A 359 9.89 5.66 24.56
C LEU A 359 10.08 4.76 25.79
N ASN A 360 11.22 4.80 26.48
CA ASN A 360 11.53 3.92 27.63
C ASN A 360 11.25 2.43 27.30
N LEU A 361 11.91 1.89 26.26
CA LEU A 361 11.69 0.54 25.71
C LEU A 361 12.53 -0.55 26.40
#